data_89fb8c759c8d16718630a6801aff8c23
#
_entry.id   89fb8c759c8d16718630a6801aff8c23
#
_cell.length_a   1.000
_cell.length_b   1.000
_cell.length_c   1.000
_cell.angle_alpha   90.00
_cell.angle_beta   90.00
_cell.angle_gamma   90.00
#
_symmetry.space_group_name_H-M   'P 1'
#
loop_
_entity.id
_entity.type
_entity.pdbx_description
1 polymer ?
#
loop_
_entity_poly.entity_id
_entity_poly.type
_entity_poly.pdbx_seq_one_letter_code
_entity_poly.pdbx_strand_id
1 'polypeptide(L)'
;MAKVLSSDDLSKLIDQETLDWKIIEDGKKIKKTFKFKSFIEAFSFMSKIAIYAEKKDHHPEWSNVYNKVEICLTTHDAGGITEKDVDLSLIHI
;
A
#
# COMPACT_ATOMS: atom_id res chain seq x y z
N MET A 1 13.58 -10.09 -10.95
CA MET A 1 12.26 -10.37 -10.38
C MET A 1 12.24 -10.00 -8.91
N ALA A 2 11.16 -9.38 -8.46
CA ALA A 2 11.06 -8.96 -7.07
C ALA A 2 10.95 -10.16 -6.15
N LYS A 3 11.63 -10.08 -5.01
CA LYS A 3 11.64 -11.16 -4.03
C LYS A 3 10.53 -10.96 -3.00
N VAL A 4 9.76 -12.00 -2.72
CA VAL A 4 8.73 -11.95 -1.70
C VAL A 4 9.39 -11.87 -0.32
N LEU A 5 8.92 -10.92 0.50
CA LEU A 5 9.43 -10.75 1.86
C LEU A 5 8.85 -11.83 2.77
N SER A 6 9.66 -12.34 3.68
CA SER A 6 9.18 -13.28 4.69
C SER A 6 8.28 -12.56 5.68
N SER A 7 7.48 -13.33 6.42
CA SER A 7 6.60 -12.75 7.44
C SER A 7 7.39 -11.96 8.49
N ASP A 8 8.57 -12.46 8.87
CA ASP A 8 9.41 -11.79 9.85
C ASP A 8 9.96 -10.47 9.30
N ASP A 9 10.47 -10.48 8.08
CA ASP A 9 10.99 -9.27 7.44
C ASP A 9 9.89 -8.24 7.26
N LEU A 10 8.71 -8.68 6.83
CA LEU A 10 7.57 -7.80 6.62
C LEU A 10 7.10 -7.18 7.93
N SER A 11 7.01 -7.96 9.00
CA SER A 11 6.60 -7.46 10.31
C SER A 11 7.53 -6.36 10.81
N LYS A 12 8.84 -6.55 10.63
CA LYS A 12 9.82 -5.55 11.04
C LYS A 12 9.67 -4.26 10.27
N LEU A 13 9.49 -4.34 8.96
CA LEU A 13 9.35 -3.16 8.11
C LEU A 13 8.06 -2.41 8.41
N ILE A 14 6.96 -3.12 8.57
CA ILE A 14 5.67 -2.50 8.84
C ILE A 14 5.66 -1.80 10.19
N ASP A 15 6.23 -2.40 11.21
CA ASP A 15 6.27 -1.80 12.54
C ASP A 15 7.14 -0.54 12.59
N GLN A 16 8.21 -0.52 11.83
CA GLN A 16 9.20 0.56 11.90
C GLN A 16 8.96 1.69 10.89
N GLU A 17 8.49 1.35 9.70
CA GLU A 17 8.48 2.31 8.60
C GLU A 17 7.11 2.60 8.00
N THR A 18 6.19 1.66 8.06
CA THR A 18 4.92 1.78 7.33
C THR A 18 3.73 2.13 8.19
N LEU A 19 3.89 2.32 9.46
CA LEU A 19 2.86 2.72 10.45
C LEU A 19 1.40 2.40 10.06
N ASP A 20 0.72 1.62 10.90
CA ASP A 20 -0.72 1.31 10.77
C ASP A 20 -1.12 0.46 9.57
N TRP A 21 -0.17 -0.02 8.78
CA TRP A 21 -0.48 -1.00 7.76
C TRP A 21 -0.66 -2.37 8.41
N LYS A 22 -1.70 -3.08 7.99
CA LYS A 22 -2.01 -4.41 8.51
C LYS A 22 -1.64 -5.47 7.50
N ILE A 23 -1.05 -6.56 7.99
CA ILE A 23 -0.74 -7.72 7.15
C ILE A 23 -1.99 -8.57 7.07
N ILE A 24 -2.43 -8.91 5.86
CA ILE A 24 -3.62 -9.73 5.63
C ILE A 24 -3.30 -10.87 4.65
N GLU A 25 -4.26 -11.79 4.49
CA GLU A 25 -4.17 -12.92 3.57
C GLU A 25 -2.87 -13.72 3.73
N ASP A 26 -2.58 -14.12 4.97
CA ASP A 26 -1.43 -14.95 5.32
C ASP A 26 -0.10 -14.33 4.89
N GLY A 27 0.01 -13.01 5.02
CA GLY A 27 1.23 -12.29 4.71
C GLY A 27 1.39 -11.93 3.24
N LYS A 28 0.36 -12.13 2.42
CA LYS A 28 0.45 -11.85 0.99
C LYS A 28 0.08 -10.43 0.61
N LYS A 29 -0.60 -9.71 1.50
CA LYS A 29 -1.01 -8.33 1.26
C LYS A 29 -0.84 -7.48 2.51
N ILE A 30 -0.64 -6.18 2.31
CA ILE A 30 -0.77 -5.20 3.39
C ILE A 30 -1.89 -4.26 3.05
N LYS A 31 -2.61 -3.80 4.07
CA LYS A 31 -3.81 -2.99 3.90
C LYS A 31 -3.82 -1.83 4.88
N LYS A 32 -4.28 -0.68 4.41
CA LYS A 32 -4.51 0.48 5.26
C LYS A 32 -5.72 1.26 4.79
N THR A 33 -6.53 1.75 5.73
CA THR A 33 -7.65 2.62 5.44
C THR A 33 -7.30 4.04 5.86
N PHE A 34 -7.45 4.97 4.93
CA PHE A 34 -7.20 6.39 5.16
C PHE A 34 -8.52 7.13 5.21
N LYS A 35 -8.66 8.06 6.17
CA LYS A 35 -9.85 8.87 6.28
C LYS A 35 -9.47 10.35 6.19
N PHE A 36 -10.16 11.07 5.32
CA PHE A 36 -9.89 12.48 5.06
C PHE A 36 -11.07 13.34 5.49
N LYS A 37 -10.92 14.65 5.38
CA LYS A 37 -12.00 15.59 5.75
C LYS A 37 -13.07 15.67 4.67
N SER A 38 -12.69 15.41 3.42
CA SER A 38 -13.61 15.56 2.30
C SER A 38 -13.27 14.59 1.17
N PHE A 39 -14.17 14.46 0.22
CA PHE A 39 -13.94 13.66 -0.97
C PHE A 39 -12.79 14.23 -1.81
N ILE A 40 -12.70 15.54 -1.92
CA ILE A 40 -11.62 16.18 -2.69
C ILE A 40 -10.27 15.85 -2.11
N GLU A 41 -10.14 15.87 -0.78
CA GLU A 41 -8.87 15.50 -0.14
C GLU A 41 -8.54 14.03 -0.40
N ALA A 42 -9.53 13.15 -0.30
CA ALA A 42 -9.35 11.73 -0.58
C ALA A 42 -8.90 11.51 -2.02
N PHE A 43 -9.58 12.14 -2.97
CA PHE A 43 -9.27 11.98 -4.38
C PHE A 43 -7.91 12.58 -4.75
N SER A 44 -7.56 13.70 -4.13
CA SER A 44 -6.24 14.32 -4.33
C SER A 44 -5.13 13.39 -3.84
N PHE A 45 -5.34 12.74 -2.71
CA PHE A 45 -4.41 11.76 -2.18
C PHE A 45 -4.24 10.59 -3.17
N MET A 46 -5.36 10.06 -3.67
CA MET A 46 -5.32 8.97 -4.65
C MET A 46 -4.59 9.40 -5.92
N SER A 47 -4.81 10.62 -6.37
CA SER A 47 -4.13 11.13 -7.57
C SER A 47 -2.62 11.17 -7.39
N LYS A 48 -2.14 11.58 -6.22
CA LYS A 48 -0.71 11.58 -5.92
C LYS A 48 -0.14 10.17 -5.92
N ILE A 49 -0.84 9.24 -5.28
CA ILE A 49 -0.41 7.84 -5.24
C ILE A 49 -0.41 7.25 -6.65
N ALA A 50 -1.41 7.59 -7.46
CA ALA A 50 -1.49 7.11 -8.84
C ALA A 50 -0.26 7.51 -9.65
N ILE A 51 0.22 8.74 -9.48
CA ILE A 51 1.42 9.22 -10.18
C ILE A 51 2.65 8.38 -9.79
N TYR A 52 2.82 8.13 -8.50
CA TYR A 52 3.93 7.31 -8.03
C TYR A 52 3.80 5.86 -8.46
N ALA A 53 2.58 5.31 -8.40
CA ALA A 53 2.33 3.93 -8.81
C ALA A 53 2.68 3.73 -10.28
N GLU A 54 2.29 4.67 -11.12
CA GLU A 54 2.58 4.61 -12.55
C GLU A 54 4.07 4.73 -12.81
N LYS A 55 4.73 5.63 -12.10
CA LYS A 55 6.16 5.85 -12.26
C LYS A 55 6.99 4.62 -11.85
N LYS A 56 6.54 3.91 -10.84
CA LYS A 56 7.23 2.71 -10.34
C LYS A 56 6.72 1.43 -11.00
N ASP A 57 5.74 1.56 -11.88
CA ASP A 57 5.10 0.43 -12.54
C ASP A 57 4.60 -0.59 -11.52
N HIS A 58 4.00 -0.10 -10.44
CA HIS A 58 3.48 -0.94 -9.39
C HIS A 58 2.19 -0.32 -8.85
N HIS A 59 1.05 -0.98 -9.12
CA HIS A 59 -0.26 -0.41 -8.92
C HIS A 59 -0.97 -1.00 -7.70
N PRO A 60 -1.57 -0.18 -6.83
CA PRO A 60 -2.29 -0.68 -5.66
C PRO A 60 -3.66 -1.24 -6.04
N GLU A 61 -4.18 -2.13 -5.19
CA GLU A 61 -5.58 -2.50 -5.20
C GLU A 61 -6.26 -1.56 -4.23
N TRP A 62 -7.15 -0.73 -4.70
CA TRP A 62 -7.75 0.26 -3.81
C TRP A 62 -9.20 0.56 -4.13
N SER A 63 -9.88 1.16 -3.15
CA SER A 63 -11.25 1.62 -3.31
C SER A 63 -11.43 2.94 -2.59
N ASN A 64 -12.42 3.70 -3.01
CA ASN A 64 -12.74 4.99 -2.40
C ASN A 64 -14.26 5.10 -2.21
N VAL A 65 -14.66 5.47 -1.01
CA VAL A 65 -16.04 5.81 -0.70
C VAL A 65 -16.01 7.14 0.04
N TYR A 66 -16.48 8.19 -0.62
CA TYR A 66 -16.51 9.55 -0.09
C TYR A 66 -15.13 9.98 0.43
N ASN A 67 -14.95 10.09 1.75
CA ASN A 67 -13.69 10.54 2.36
C ASN A 67 -12.78 9.40 2.82
N LYS A 68 -13.13 8.16 2.49
CA LYS A 68 -12.32 7.00 2.85
C LYS A 68 -11.61 6.43 1.63
N VAL A 69 -10.34 6.07 1.81
CA VAL A 69 -9.57 5.37 0.80
C VAL A 69 -8.98 4.13 1.45
N GLU A 70 -9.29 2.97 0.89
CA GLU A 70 -8.73 1.70 1.35
C GLU A 70 -7.71 1.23 0.32
N ILE A 71 -6.49 0.99 0.77
CA ILE A 71 -5.39 0.56 -0.12
C ILE A 71 -4.88 -0.79 0.33
N CYS A 72 -4.78 -1.72 -0.62
CA CYS A 72 -4.12 -3.01 -0.44
C CYS A 72 -2.93 -3.06 -1.38
N LEU A 73 -1.80 -3.51 -0.88
CA LEU A 73 -0.58 -3.62 -1.67
C LEU A 73 -0.10 -5.07 -1.69
N THR A 74 0.21 -5.54 -2.89
CA THR A 74 0.79 -6.86 -3.11
C THR A 74 1.51 -6.83 -4.44
N THR A 75 2.44 -7.75 -4.66
CA THR A 75 3.09 -7.90 -5.95
C THR A 75 2.56 -9.17 -6.61
N HIS A 76 1.61 -9.03 -7.53
CA HIS A 76 0.92 -10.17 -8.15
C HIS A 76 1.88 -11.14 -8.81
N ASP A 77 2.85 -10.64 -9.55
CA ASP A 77 3.81 -11.49 -10.26
C ASP A 77 4.65 -12.34 -9.32
N ALA A 78 4.91 -11.85 -8.12
CA ALA A 78 5.70 -12.58 -7.12
C ALA A 78 4.82 -13.41 -6.18
N GLY A 79 3.52 -13.16 -6.15
CA GLY A 79 2.58 -13.89 -5.30
C GLY A 79 2.61 -13.46 -3.83
N GLY A 80 3.04 -12.24 -3.53
CA GLY A 80 3.08 -11.74 -2.16
C GLY A 80 3.69 -10.35 -2.08
N ILE A 81 4.06 -9.94 -0.87
CA ILE A 81 4.63 -8.62 -0.61
C ILE A 81 6.11 -8.59 -0.99
N THR A 82 6.51 -7.53 -1.70
CA THR A 82 7.91 -7.29 -2.04
C THR A 82 8.31 -5.89 -1.60
N GLU A 83 9.56 -5.52 -1.83
CA GLU A 83 10.03 -4.16 -1.53
C GLU A 83 9.26 -3.10 -2.31
N LYS A 84 8.70 -3.43 -3.47
CA LYS A 84 7.87 -2.50 -4.23
C LYS A 84 6.64 -2.07 -3.43
N ASP A 85 6.02 -3.00 -2.70
CA ASP A 85 4.86 -2.71 -1.87
C ASP A 85 5.26 -1.83 -0.68
N VAL A 86 6.37 -2.14 -0.05
CA VAL A 86 6.87 -1.35 1.08
C VAL A 86 7.21 0.07 0.62
N ASP A 87 7.90 0.22 -0.50
CA ASP A 87 8.23 1.52 -1.06
C ASP A 87 6.97 2.37 -1.30
N LEU A 88 5.96 1.76 -1.90
CA LEU A 88 4.72 2.47 -2.18
C LEU A 88 3.98 2.83 -0.90
N SER A 89 4.05 1.99 0.14
CA SER A 89 3.38 2.23 1.41
C SER A 89 3.95 3.46 2.15
N LEU A 90 5.16 3.88 1.83
CA LEU A 90 5.81 5.02 2.47
C LEU A 90 5.45 6.36 1.82
N ILE A 91 4.74 6.35 0.72
CA ILE A 91 4.47 7.56 -0.07
C ILE A 91 3.23 8.30 0.42
N HIS A 92 2.47 7.76 1.31
CA HIS A 92 1.14 8.25 1.70
C HIS A 92 1.11 9.55 2.49
N ILE A 93 2.16 10.19 2.67
CA ILE A 93 2.23 11.41 3.48
C ILE A 93 1.53 12.57 2.83
#